data_5c01dd33f1f8a798c62eacac5bd1f0c9
#
_entry.id   5c01dd33f1f8a798c62eacac5bd1f0c9
#
_cell.length_a   1.000
_cell.length_b   1.000
_cell.length_c   1.000
_cell.angle_alpha   90.00
_cell.angle_beta   90.00
_cell.angle_gamma   90.00
#
_symmetry.space_group_name_H-M   'P 1'
#
loop_
_entity.id
_entity.type
_entity.pdbx_description
1 polymer ?
#
loop_
_entity_poly.entity_id
_entity_poly.type
_entity_poly.pdbx_seq_one_letter_code
_entity_poly.pdbx_strand_id
1 'polypeptide(L)'
;MNPLRSTALHASLLVLGAVAAAFAFTKEPLPQASQEINVTVWPGRSSDVQRIVYEGKDKRIDLEAHDDKKGSRWFLGKGDYTITPPGNPDGGPAPTIKKVSAFSSTTVANKIAEALVPFKAVRALGKIPDSRLAEFGLEKRETSLTVTAAGKERKLLIGAMAPGGTDYYVLDPTNNEAYVTKADPFRDLEGGDSRLLERDQHAFKDFDIRSAKVIANGKTRELVRGGPDGKRIWADPSDKDKADETAGNWLAKIDRLKVSEYAAQAPEGHTVVVRIEYLGGPGTLGFFELAKGAPVASGQKSDYWILTEHSHLWGKVYQVSAEQIEQDVGSVVK
;
A
#
# COMPACT_ATOMS: atom_id res chain seq x y z
N MET A 1 10.97 21.39 60.68
CA MET A 1 11.48 21.67 59.31
C MET A 1 12.23 23.00 59.33
N ASN A 2 13.45 23.03 58.85
CA ASN A 2 14.34 24.22 58.96
C ASN A 2 13.86 25.29 57.95
N PRO A 3 13.39 26.48 58.36
CA PRO A 3 12.80 27.47 57.44
C PRO A 3 13.75 27.94 56.34
N LEU A 4 15.07 27.92 56.62
CA LEU A 4 16.12 28.26 55.64
C LEU A 4 16.18 27.31 54.43
N ARG A 5 15.86 26.02 54.60
CA ARG A 5 15.81 25.04 53.49
C ARG A 5 14.60 25.24 52.57
N SER A 6 13.48 25.64 53.13
CA SER A 6 12.28 25.95 52.35
C SER A 6 12.49 27.22 51.51
N THR A 7 13.09 28.27 52.10
CA THR A 7 13.35 29.52 51.37
C THR A 7 14.37 29.32 50.21
N ALA A 8 15.41 28.51 50.42
CA ALA A 8 16.39 28.19 49.39
C ALA A 8 15.76 27.39 48.21
N LEU A 9 14.83 26.45 48.52
CA LEU A 9 14.12 25.70 47.50
C LEU A 9 13.21 26.59 46.64
N HIS A 10 12.51 27.54 47.26
CA HIS A 10 11.63 28.46 46.53
C HIS A 10 12.44 29.45 45.69
N ALA A 11 13.58 29.94 46.20
CA ALA A 11 14.49 30.81 45.46
C ALA A 11 15.09 30.12 44.23
N SER A 12 15.49 28.82 44.35
CA SER A 12 15.99 28.06 43.18
C SER A 12 14.95 27.76 42.13
N LEU A 13 13.71 27.49 42.55
CA LEU A 13 12.55 27.30 41.62
C LEU A 13 12.23 28.61 40.89
N LEU A 14 12.31 29.75 41.56
CA LEU A 14 12.07 31.06 40.97
C LEU A 14 13.14 31.43 39.96
N VAL A 15 14.39 31.14 40.21
CA VAL A 15 15.53 31.36 39.28
C VAL A 15 15.38 30.43 38.07
N LEU A 16 15.06 29.14 38.26
CA LEU A 16 14.80 28.20 37.17
C LEU A 16 13.63 28.65 36.32
N GLY A 17 12.56 29.13 36.93
CA GLY A 17 11.38 29.68 36.24
C GLY A 17 11.70 30.92 35.42
N ALA A 18 12.53 31.84 35.99
CA ALA A 18 12.95 33.05 35.28
C ALA A 18 13.88 32.74 34.11
N VAL A 19 14.79 31.76 34.23
CA VAL A 19 15.67 31.29 33.15
C VAL A 19 14.86 30.63 32.06
N ALA A 20 13.87 29.77 32.40
CA ALA A 20 12.98 29.14 31.43
C ALA A 20 12.12 30.18 30.68
N ALA A 21 11.59 31.17 31.41
CA ALA A 21 10.86 32.29 30.81
C ALA A 21 11.74 33.12 29.88
N ALA A 22 12.95 33.49 30.31
CA ALA A 22 13.90 34.22 29.44
C ALA A 22 14.23 33.43 28.17
N PHE A 23 14.43 32.10 28.28
CA PHE A 23 14.65 31.24 27.12
C PHE A 23 13.44 31.18 26.19
N ALA A 24 12.22 31.18 26.74
CA ALA A 24 10.98 31.20 25.94
C ALA A 24 10.76 32.53 25.24
N PHE A 25 11.13 33.65 25.88
CA PHE A 25 11.00 35.00 25.31
C PHE A 25 12.13 35.38 24.32
N THR A 26 13.30 34.73 24.37
CA THR A 26 14.39 34.97 23.42
C THR A 26 14.25 34.16 22.13
N LYS A 27 13.38 33.17 22.11
CA LYS A 27 13.03 32.50 20.84
C LYS A 27 12.22 33.46 19.97
N GLU A 28 12.73 33.73 18.78
CA GLU A 28 11.96 34.45 17.77
C GLU A 28 10.58 33.79 17.63
N PRO A 29 9.48 34.55 17.71
CA PRO A 29 8.16 33.98 17.46
C PRO A 29 8.16 33.37 16.07
N LEU A 30 7.59 32.18 15.94
CA LEU A 30 7.30 31.62 14.61
C LEU A 30 6.57 32.72 13.80
N PRO A 31 6.94 32.91 12.52
CA PRO A 31 6.14 33.75 11.65
C PRO A 31 4.68 33.35 11.87
N GLN A 32 3.82 34.33 12.12
CA GLN A 32 2.39 34.06 12.43
C GLN A 32 1.87 33.11 11.36
N ALA A 33 1.64 31.86 11.74
CA ALA A 33 1.05 30.87 10.85
C ALA A 33 -0.27 31.49 10.40
N SER A 34 -0.46 31.65 9.10
CA SER A 34 -1.78 31.99 8.59
C SER A 34 -2.75 30.96 9.18
N GLN A 35 -3.83 31.43 9.82
CA GLN A 35 -4.85 30.53 10.39
C GLN A 35 -5.69 29.87 9.29
N GLU A 36 -5.19 29.82 8.07
CA GLU A 36 -5.83 29.14 6.96
C GLU A 36 -5.81 27.63 7.23
N ILE A 37 -6.98 27.13 7.54
CA ILE A 37 -7.24 25.69 7.67
C ILE A 37 -7.50 25.14 6.27
N ASN A 38 -6.89 24.01 5.90
CA ASN A 38 -6.98 23.39 4.59
C ASN A 38 -6.38 24.23 3.44
N VAL A 39 -5.10 24.55 3.57
CA VAL A 39 -4.33 25.26 2.54
C VAL A 39 -4.04 24.35 1.35
N THR A 40 -4.36 24.79 0.13
CA THR A 40 -3.94 24.08 -1.07
C THR A 40 -2.48 24.42 -1.38
N VAL A 41 -1.57 23.47 -1.17
CA VAL A 41 -0.13 23.61 -1.42
C VAL A 41 0.14 23.54 -2.93
N TRP A 42 -0.44 22.53 -3.61
CA TRP A 42 -0.45 22.48 -5.07
C TRP A 42 -1.79 21.96 -5.61
N PRO A 43 -2.27 22.56 -6.70
CA PRO A 43 -3.48 22.10 -7.39
C PRO A 43 -3.18 20.90 -8.30
N GLY A 44 -4.24 20.28 -8.81
CA GLY A 44 -4.18 19.20 -9.81
C GLY A 44 -5.32 18.22 -9.65
N ARG A 45 -5.27 17.18 -10.44
CA ARG A 45 -6.21 16.03 -10.36
C ARG A 45 -5.39 14.76 -10.09
N SER A 46 -5.91 13.88 -9.26
CA SER A 46 -5.28 12.58 -8.98
C SER A 46 -5.08 11.74 -10.24
N SER A 47 -5.96 11.90 -11.24
CA SER A 47 -5.82 11.28 -12.57
C SER A 47 -4.56 11.72 -13.33
N ASP A 48 -3.97 12.85 -13.00
CA ASP A 48 -2.78 13.38 -13.67
C ASP A 48 -1.47 12.87 -13.03
N VAL A 49 -1.54 12.13 -11.92
CA VAL A 49 -0.37 11.56 -11.24
C VAL A 49 0.24 10.48 -12.12
N GLN A 50 1.51 10.60 -12.43
CA GLN A 50 2.29 9.67 -13.24
C GLN A 50 3.21 8.80 -12.38
N ARG A 51 3.76 9.39 -11.31
CA ARG A 51 4.72 8.70 -10.44
C ARG A 51 4.70 9.29 -9.03
N ILE A 52 4.90 8.44 -8.04
CA ILE A 52 5.07 8.81 -6.64
C ILE A 52 6.33 8.10 -6.14
N VAL A 53 7.31 8.85 -5.64
CA VAL A 53 8.55 8.32 -5.09
C VAL A 53 8.70 8.77 -3.65
N TYR A 54 8.76 7.82 -2.74
CA TYR A 54 9.09 8.03 -1.34
C TYR A 54 10.51 7.55 -1.08
N GLU A 55 11.33 8.37 -0.47
CA GLU A 55 12.69 8.05 -0.06
C GLU A 55 12.81 8.25 1.45
N GLY A 56 13.15 7.19 2.16
CA GLY A 56 13.49 7.19 3.57
C GLY A 56 14.92 6.71 3.79
N LYS A 57 15.34 6.63 5.04
CA LYS A 57 16.71 6.26 5.42
C LYS A 57 17.13 4.88 4.91
N ASP A 58 16.23 3.92 4.95
CA ASP A 58 16.48 2.49 4.71
C ASP A 58 15.62 1.90 3.58
N LYS A 59 14.83 2.74 2.91
CA LYS A 59 13.94 2.31 1.84
C LYS A 59 13.65 3.40 0.81
N ARG A 60 13.38 2.93 -0.40
CA ARG A 60 12.80 3.72 -1.47
C ARG A 60 11.57 2.98 -2.02
N ILE A 61 10.47 3.68 -2.15
CA ILE A 61 9.25 3.19 -2.78
C ILE A 61 8.98 4.02 -4.01
N ASP A 62 8.73 3.37 -5.11
CA ASP A 62 8.49 3.97 -6.42
C ASP A 62 7.19 3.40 -6.98
N LEU A 63 6.19 4.24 -7.16
CA LEU A 63 4.87 3.88 -7.69
C LEU A 63 4.71 4.56 -9.05
N GLU A 64 4.66 3.78 -10.11
CA GLU A 64 4.45 4.25 -11.49
C GLU A 64 3.01 3.95 -11.91
N ALA A 65 2.29 4.98 -12.37
CA ALA A 65 0.89 4.87 -12.75
C ALA A 65 0.74 4.24 -14.14
N HIS A 66 -0.19 3.31 -14.27
CA HIS A 66 -0.61 2.67 -15.50
C HIS A 66 -2.12 2.69 -15.61
N ASP A 67 -2.63 2.75 -16.84
CA ASP A 67 -4.04 2.59 -17.13
C ASP A 67 -4.24 1.27 -17.91
N ASP A 68 -5.24 0.49 -17.51
CA ASP A 68 -5.59 -0.71 -18.24
C ASP A 68 -6.41 -0.37 -19.50
N LYS A 69 -6.69 -1.39 -20.34
CA LYS A 69 -7.50 -1.23 -21.56
C LYS A 69 -8.95 -0.77 -21.30
N LYS A 70 -9.42 -0.89 -20.06
CA LYS A 70 -10.76 -0.47 -19.63
C LYS A 70 -10.76 0.91 -18.97
N GLY A 71 -9.59 1.55 -18.86
CA GLY A 71 -9.40 2.84 -18.21
C GLY A 71 -9.33 2.76 -16.68
N SER A 72 -9.16 1.58 -16.11
CA SER A 72 -8.91 1.41 -14.67
C SER A 72 -7.45 1.70 -14.37
N ARG A 73 -7.20 2.53 -13.38
CA ARG A 73 -5.87 2.97 -12.99
C ARG A 73 -5.30 2.08 -11.91
N TRP A 74 -4.05 1.69 -12.08
CA TRP A 74 -3.26 0.95 -11.11
C TRP A 74 -1.81 1.45 -11.09
N PHE A 75 -1.03 1.02 -10.11
CA PHE A 75 0.37 1.41 -9.97
C PHE A 75 1.28 0.19 -9.92
N LEU A 76 2.32 0.21 -10.76
CA LEU A 76 3.46 -0.69 -10.60
C LEU A 76 4.33 -0.14 -9.48
N GLY A 77 4.40 -0.86 -8.38
CA GLY A 77 5.22 -0.53 -7.23
C GLY A 77 6.57 -1.25 -7.30
N LYS A 78 7.63 -0.52 -6.91
CA LYS A 78 8.97 -1.07 -6.66
C LYS A 78 9.42 -0.62 -5.28
N GLY A 79 9.91 -1.54 -4.48
CA GLY A 79 10.48 -1.28 -3.17
C GLY A 79 11.94 -1.69 -3.13
N ASP A 80 12.83 -0.75 -2.78
CA ASP A 80 14.23 -1.00 -2.49
C ASP A 80 14.45 -0.83 -0.99
N TYR A 81 14.91 -1.88 -0.33
CA TYR A 81 15.09 -1.92 1.12
C TYR A 81 16.53 -2.21 1.48
N THR A 82 17.03 -1.51 2.47
CA THR A 82 18.31 -1.76 3.12
C THR A 82 18.03 -2.32 4.51
N ILE A 83 18.16 -3.63 4.69
CA ILE A 83 17.84 -4.32 5.94
C ILE A 83 19.16 -4.59 6.68
N THR A 84 19.31 -4.01 7.86
CA THR A 84 20.41 -4.32 8.78
C THR A 84 19.87 -5.23 9.87
N PRO A 85 20.14 -6.55 9.81
CA PRO A 85 19.70 -7.46 10.86
C PRO A 85 20.30 -7.08 12.22
N PRO A 86 19.66 -7.43 13.34
CA PRO A 86 20.29 -7.25 14.65
C PRO A 86 21.61 -8.03 14.67
N GLY A 87 22.65 -7.43 15.29
CA GLY A 87 23.99 -8.00 15.35
C GLY A 87 24.01 -9.43 15.90
N ASN A 88 24.99 -10.20 15.49
CA ASN A 88 25.19 -11.56 16.01
C ASN A 88 25.42 -11.55 17.53
N PRO A 89 24.94 -12.57 18.27
CA PRO A 89 25.21 -12.73 19.70
C PRO A 89 26.71 -12.68 20.05
N ASP A 90 27.58 -13.01 19.09
CA ASP A 90 29.03 -13.03 19.20
C ASP A 90 29.71 -11.66 18.91
N GLY A 91 28.92 -10.57 18.80
CA GLY A 91 29.43 -9.19 18.79
C GLY A 91 29.94 -8.64 17.44
N GLY A 92 29.72 -9.35 16.31
CA GLY A 92 30.03 -8.83 14.98
C GLY A 92 28.85 -8.05 14.36
N PRO A 93 29.11 -7.00 13.53
CA PRO A 93 28.08 -6.34 12.77
C PRO A 93 27.46 -7.33 11.76
N ALA A 94 26.14 -7.46 11.76
CA ALA A 94 25.45 -8.26 10.77
C ALA A 94 25.56 -7.61 9.36
N PRO A 95 25.73 -8.41 8.29
CA PRO A 95 25.80 -7.88 6.95
C PRO A 95 24.47 -7.21 6.55
N THR A 96 24.55 -6.04 5.95
CA THR A 96 23.41 -5.33 5.39
C THR A 96 22.90 -6.07 4.15
N ILE A 97 21.61 -6.37 4.12
CA ILE A 97 20.93 -7.05 3.02
C ILE A 97 20.16 -6.02 2.20
N LYS A 98 20.35 -6.04 0.88
CA LYS A 98 19.51 -5.30 -0.05
C LYS A 98 18.39 -6.21 -0.55
N LYS A 99 17.14 -5.77 -0.39
CA LYS A 99 15.96 -6.46 -0.91
C LYS A 99 15.26 -5.55 -1.90
N VAL A 100 14.96 -6.07 -3.08
CA VAL A 100 14.12 -5.41 -4.09
C VAL A 100 12.82 -6.18 -4.20
N SER A 101 11.70 -5.48 -4.25
CA SER A 101 10.38 -6.07 -4.49
C SER A 101 9.67 -5.32 -5.62
N ALA A 102 8.86 -6.04 -6.39
CA ALA A 102 7.89 -5.47 -7.31
C ALA A 102 6.49 -5.86 -6.83
N PHE A 103 5.50 -4.99 -6.99
CA PHE A 103 4.13 -5.27 -6.57
C PHE A 103 3.12 -4.45 -7.36
N SER A 104 1.89 -4.96 -7.43
CA SER A 104 0.74 -4.19 -7.89
C SER A 104 0.13 -3.45 -6.72
N SER A 105 -0.27 -2.21 -6.94
CA SER A 105 -1.02 -1.42 -5.98
C SER A 105 -2.11 -0.64 -6.71
N THR A 106 -3.35 -0.97 -6.44
CA THR A 106 -4.50 -0.33 -7.07
C THR A 106 -5.24 0.52 -6.05
N THR A 107 -5.81 -0.12 -5.05
CA THR A 107 -6.69 0.54 -4.08
C THR A 107 -5.95 1.56 -3.23
N VAL A 108 -4.81 1.17 -2.65
CA VAL A 108 -4.05 2.05 -1.72
C VAL A 108 -3.33 3.14 -2.50
N ALA A 109 -2.69 2.82 -3.63
CA ALA A 109 -1.96 3.81 -4.41
C ALA A 109 -2.89 4.89 -5.01
N ASN A 110 -4.11 4.54 -5.45
CA ASN A 110 -5.09 5.53 -5.89
C ASN A 110 -5.51 6.46 -4.74
N LYS A 111 -5.75 5.95 -3.52
CA LYS A 111 -6.02 6.79 -2.35
C LYS A 111 -4.87 7.74 -2.01
N ILE A 112 -3.63 7.27 -2.13
CA ILE A 112 -2.44 8.10 -1.95
C ILE A 112 -2.40 9.20 -3.03
N ALA A 113 -2.63 8.87 -4.30
CA ALA A 113 -2.68 9.85 -5.38
C ALA A 113 -3.78 10.90 -5.16
N GLU A 114 -4.97 10.49 -4.69
CA GLU A 114 -6.07 11.40 -4.33
C GLU A 114 -5.73 12.33 -3.17
N ALA A 115 -4.96 11.84 -2.19
CA ALA A 115 -4.52 12.65 -1.05
C ALA A 115 -3.38 13.61 -1.40
N LEU A 116 -2.57 13.28 -2.42
CA LEU A 116 -1.41 14.07 -2.82
C LEU A 116 -1.71 15.06 -3.96
N VAL A 117 -2.75 14.84 -4.77
CA VAL A 117 -3.09 15.75 -5.90
C VAL A 117 -4.61 15.88 -6.04
N PRO A 118 -5.20 17.02 -5.63
CA PRO A 118 -4.53 18.23 -5.10
C PRO A 118 -3.94 17.99 -3.71
N PHE A 119 -2.73 18.50 -3.44
CA PHE A 119 -2.17 18.40 -2.10
C PHE A 119 -2.71 19.52 -1.21
N LYS A 120 -3.31 19.13 -0.10
CA LYS A 120 -3.90 20.04 0.89
C LYS A 120 -3.22 19.82 2.24
N ALA A 121 -2.69 20.88 2.79
CA ALA A 121 -2.16 20.89 4.14
C ALA A 121 -3.26 21.31 5.14
N VAL A 122 -3.20 20.76 6.34
CA VAL A 122 -4.08 21.15 7.45
C VAL A 122 -3.82 22.61 7.83
N ARG A 123 -2.53 23.02 7.80
CA ARG A 123 -2.12 24.38 8.15
C ARG A 123 -0.79 24.73 7.48
N ALA A 124 -0.65 25.98 7.03
CA ALA A 124 0.62 26.56 6.64
C ALA A 124 1.36 27.09 7.88
N LEU A 125 2.67 26.81 7.96
CA LEU A 125 3.55 27.36 8.98
C LEU A 125 4.39 28.52 8.43
N GLY A 126 4.39 28.69 7.09
CA GLY A 126 5.22 29.69 6.41
C GLY A 126 6.71 29.27 6.36
N LYS A 127 7.58 30.24 6.12
CA LYS A 127 9.02 30.00 6.03
C LYS A 127 9.61 29.76 7.43
N ILE A 128 10.33 28.64 7.57
CA ILE A 128 11.01 28.30 8.82
C ILE A 128 12.49 28.62 8.67
N PRO A 129 13.09 29.39 9.61
CA PRO A 129 14.54 29.63 9.64
C PRO A 129 15.31 28.32 9.81
N ASP A 130 16.47 28.20 9.16
CA ASP A 130 17.30 26.98 9.19
C ASP A 130 17.67 26.57 10.63
N SER A 131 17.86 27.53 11.52
CA SER A 131 18.14 27.31 12.95
C SER A 131 17.03 26.58 13.71
N ARG A 132 15.82 26.52 13.15
CA ARG A 132 14.65 25.90 13.77
C ARG A 132 14.18 24.61 13.06
N LEU A 133 14.82 24.21 11.98
CA LEU A 133 14.43 22.98 11.24
C LEU A 133 14.48 21.73 12.11
N ALA A 134 15.40 21.69 13.08
CA ALA A 134 15.52 20.59 14.04
C ALA A 134 14.24 20.39 14.89
N GLU A 135 13.53 21.47 15.24
CA GLU A 135 12.29 21.42 16.02
C GLU A 135 11.17 20.67 15.28
N PHE A 136 11.23 20.63 13.94
CA PHE A 136 10.26 19.99 13.05
C PHE A 136 10.77 18.67 12.48
N GLY A 137 11.99 18.22 12.88
CA GLY A 137 12.61 17.01 12.33
C GLY A 137 13.04 17.16 10.87
N LEU A 138 13.21 18.38 10.38
CA LEU A 138 13.54 18.71 8.99
C LEU A 138 15.04 19.01 8.79
N GLU A 139 15.86 18.96 9.84
CA GLU A 139 17.28 19.27 9.78
C GLU A 139 18.06 18.35 8.86
N LYS A 140 17.85 17.03 8.99
CA LYS A 140 18.62 16.02 8.24
C LYS A 140 18.13 15.80 6.81
N ARG A 141 16.91 16.19 6.50
CA ARG A 141 16.29 16.06 5.17
C ARG A 141 16.38 14.65 4.58
N GLU A 142 16.39 13.60 5.43
CA GLU A 142 16.63 12.20 5.05
C GLU A 142 15.38 11.56 4.40
N THR A 143 14.19 12.12 4.67
CA THR A 143 12.93 11.58 4.16
C THR A 143 12.29 12.55 3.19
N SER A 144 11.95 12.08 2.01
CA SER A 144 11.30 12.92 1.00
C SER A 144 10.22 12.18 0.23
N LEU A 145 9.28 12.95 -0.30
CA LEU A 145 8.25 12.52 -1.22
C LEU A 145 8.33 13.35 -2.49
N THR A 146 8.42 12.67 -3.63
CA THR A 146 8.37 13.30 -4.95
C THR A 146 7.14 12.83 -5.69
N VAL A 147 6.34 13.75 -6.22
CA VAL A 147 5.13 13.46 -7.00
C VAL A 147 5.27 14.08 -8.38
N THR A 148 5.15 13.27 -9.41
CA THR A 148 5.07 13.72 -10.80
C THR A 148 3.62 13.68 -11.26
N ALA A 149 3.06 14.84 -11.59
CA ALA A 149 1.69 14.97 -12.08
C ALA A 149 1.62 15.97 -13.22
N ALA A 150 0.94 15.63 -14.32
CA ALA A 150 0.86 16.42 -15.55
C ALA A 150 2.25 16.90 -16.04
N GLY A 151 3.26 16.01 -15.98
CA GLY A 151 4.64 16.29 -16.39
C GLY A 151 5.42 17.25 -15.46
N LYS A 152 4.86 17.63 -14.30
CA LYS A 152 5.52 18.49 -13.31
C LYS A 152 5.92 17.66 -12.10
N GLU A 153 7.17 17.76 -11.71
CA GLU A 153 7.69 17.16 -10.49
C GLU A 153 7.58 18.15 -9.32
N ARG A 154 7.16 17.64 -8.16
CA ARG A 154 7.04 18.38 -6.91
C ARG A 154 7.59 17.54 -5.78
N LYS A 155 8.36 18.17 -4.90
CA LYS A 155 9.04 17.49 -3.81
C LYS A 155 8.60 18.07 -2.47
N LEU A 156 8.43 17.18 -1.48
CA LEU A 156 8.30 17.52 -0.08
C LEU A 156 9.39 16.83 0.72
N LEU A 157 9.96 17.53 1.68
CA LEU A 157 10.75 16.92 2.74
C LEU A 157 9.81 16.61 3.90
N ILE A 158 9.93 15.41 4.45
CA ILE A 158 9.06 14.92 5.52
C ILE A 158 9.84 15.01 6.82
N GLY A 159 9.29 15.74 7.78
CA GLY A 159 9.84 15.93 9.12
C GLY A 159 9.23 15.00 10.16
N ALA A 160 9.27 15.44 11.41
CA ALA A 160 8.71 14.71 12.53
C ALA A 160 7.17 14.72 12.51
N MET A 161 6.58 13.81 13.28
CA MET A 161 5.16 13.87 13.62
C MET A 161 4.86 15.13 14.44
N ALA A 162 3.79 15.82 14.10
CA ALA A 162 3.27 16.93 14.88
C ALA A 162 2.67 16.41 16.22
N PRO A 163 2.62 17.26 17.26
CA PRO A 163 1.94 16.91 18.51
C PRO A 163 0.52 16.43 18.26
N GLY A 164 0.13 15.32 18.89
CA GLY A 164 -1.15 14.64 18.66
C GLY A 164 -1.04 13.38 17.79
N GLY A 165 0.09 13.15 17.10
CA GLY A 165 0.42 11.88 16.44
C GLY A 165 -0.40 11.53 15.19
N THR A 166 -1.16 12.48 14.62
CA THR A 166 -2.00 12.26 13.44
C THR A 166 -1.52 12.96 12.18
N ASP A 167 -0.58 13.88 12.31
CA ASP A 167 -0.13 14.77 11.25
C ASP A 167 1.40 14.80 11.18
N TYR A 168 1.96 15.15 10.01
CA TYR A 168 3.40 15.36 9.81
C TYR A 168 3.71 16.82 9.53
N TYR A 169 4.92 17.23 9.92
CA TYR A 169 5.54 18.42 9.36
C TYR A 169 6.15 18.11 8.02
N VAL A 170 5.88 18.93 7.02
CA VAL A 170 6.49 18.83 5.69
C VAL A 170 7.02 20.18 5.24
N LEU A 171 8.07 20.18 4.43
CA LEU A 171 8.69 21.37 3.85
C LEU A 171 8.70 21.24 2.33
N ASP A 172 8.19 22.25 1.62
CA ASP A 172 8.42 22.40 0.19
C ASP A 172 9.79 23.07 -0.02
N PRO A 173 10.80 22.38 -0.53
CA PRO A 173 12.14 22.92 -0.71
C PRO A 173 12.21 24.01 -1.80
N THR A 174 11.17 24.14 -2.66
CA THR A 174 11.15 25.09 -3.77
C THR A 174 10.96 26.52 -3.28
N ASN A 175 10.07 26.70 -2.30
CA ASN A 175 9.74 28.03 -1.73
C ASN A 175 10.17 28.16 -0.27
N ASN A 176 10.72 27.11 0.33
CA ASN A 176 11.11 26.98 1.74
C ASN A 176 9.93 27.22 2.70
N GLU A 177 8.72 26.80 2.31
CA GLU A 177 7.52 26.89 3.15
C GLU A 177 7.21 25.56 3.78
N ALA A 178 6.89 25.59 5.07
CA ALA A 178 6.52 24.42 5.84
C ALA A 178 5.01 24.36 6.11
N TYR A 179 4.54 23.13 6.26
CA TYR A 179 3.14 22.83 6.44
C TYR A 179 2.95 21.72 7.48
N VAL A 180 1.73 21.63 8.02
CA VAL A 180 1.22 20.48 8.76
C VAL A 180 0.24 19.74 7.87
N THR A 181 0.42 18.44 7.67
CA THR A 181 -0.40 17.63 6.78
C THR A 181 -0.80 16.31 7.43
N LYS A 182 -1.87 15.69 6.93
CA LYS A 182 -2.30 14.37 7.38
C LYS A 182 -1.21 13.32 7.15
N ALA A 183 -1.06 12.42 8.13
CA ALA A 183 -0.02 11.38 8.09
C ALA A 183 -0.36 10.19 7.20
N ASP A 184 -1.65 9.94 6.90
CA ASP A 184 -2.08 8.68 6.29
C ASP A 184 -1.34 8.31 4.99
N PRO A 185 -1.22 9.19 3.95
CA PRO A 185 -0.54 8.83 2.72
C PRO A 185 0.96 8.54 2.96
N PHE A 186 1.59 9.21 3.92
CA PHE A 186 3.00 9.00 4.24
C PHE A 186 3.22 7.68 4.99
N ARG A 187 2.31 7.33 5.92
CA ARG A 187 2.38 6.06 6.67
C ARG A 187 2.23 4.84 5.77
N ASP A 188 1.40 4.92 4.73
CA ASP A 188 1.25 3.84 3.78
C ASP A 188 2.53 3.67 2.95
N LEU A 189 3.15 4.76 2.51
CA LEU A 189 4.45 4.75 1.83
C LEU A 189 5.58 4.27 2.76
N GLU A 190 5.60 4.72 4.02
CA GLU A 190 6.52 4.22 5.05
C GLU A 190 6.36 2.72 5.32
N GLY A 191 5.14 2.20 5.27
CA GLY A 191 4.84 0.78 5.40
C GLY A 191 5.37 -0.06 4.24
N GLY A 192 5.67 0.58 3.10
CA GLY A 192 6.22 -0.04 1.91
C GLY A 192 5.30 -1.12 1.34
N ASP A 193 5.89 -2.15 0.73
CA ASP A 193 5.16 -3.23 0.07
C ASP A 193 4.13 -3.90 1.00
N SER A 194 4.41 -4.01 2.29
CA SER A 194 3.49 -4.62 3.26
C SER A 194 2.13 -3.92 3.36
N ARG A 195 2.07 -2.61 3.09
CA ARG A 195 0.84 -1.80 3.08
C ARG A 195 0.31 -1.50 1.70
N LEU A 196 1.21 -1.39 0.71
CA LEU A 196 0.88 -0.95 -0.63
C LEU A 196 0.44 -2.09 -1.55
N LEU A 197 0.90 -3.31 -1.28
CA LEU A 197 0.63 -4.49 -2.08
C LEU A 197 -0.88 -4.75 -2.19
N GLU A 198 -1.39 -4.86 -3.43
CA GLU A 198 -2.78 -5.21 -3.68
C GLU A 198 -3.08 -6.62 -3.18
N ARG A 199 -4.10 -6.75 -2.34
CA ARG A 199 -4.49 -8.02 -1.71
C ARG A 199 -5.84 -8.54 -2.19
N ASP A 200 -6.64 -7.65 -2.75
CA ASP A 200 -7.92 -8.02 -3.31
C ASP A 200 -7.68 -8.65 -4.69
N GLN A 201 -8.29 -9.80 -4.93
CA GLN A 201 -8.15 -10.47 -6.22
C GLN A 201 -8.96 -9.74 -7.31
N HIS A 202 -10.06 -9.11 -6.94
CA HIS A 202 -11.01 -8.49 -7.85
C HIS A 202 -11.50 -7.14 -7.35
N ALA A 203 -11.79 -6.22 -8.28
CA ALA A 203 -12.45 -4.96 -7.98
C ALA A 203 -13.95 -5.11 -7.74
N PHE A 204 -14.58 -6.12 -8.34
CA PHE A 204 -16.00 -6.44 -8.16
C PHE A 204 -16.25 -7.26 -6.89
N LYS A 205 -17.48 -7.25 -6.42
CA LYS A 205 -17.90 -7.98 -5.22
C LYS A 205 -18.66 -9.26 -5.58
N ASP A 206 -18.75 -10.19 -4.65
CA ASP A 206 -19.47 -11.46 -4.86
C ASP A 206 -20.91 -11.27 -5.36
N PHE A 207 -21.62 -10.23 -4.90
CA PHE A 207 -22.99 -9.97 -5.32
C PHE A 207 -23.11 -9.47 -6.78
N ASP A 208 -22.03 -9.01 -7.39
CA ASP A 208 -22.01 -8.59 -8.81
C ASP A 208 -21.96 -9.79 -9.75
N ILE A 209 -21.45 -10.94 -9.26
CA ILE A 209 -21.25 -12.14 -10.06
C ILE A 209 -22.58 -12.83 -10.30
N ARG A 210 -22.89 -13.11 -11.57
CA ARG A 210 -24.05 -13.92 -11.99
C ARG A 210 -23.67 -15.33 -12.40
N SER A 211 -22.54 -15.48 -13.06
CA SER A 211 -22.01 -16.78 -13.44
C SER A 211 -20.50 -16.77 -13.51
N ALA A 212 -19.90 -17.95 -13.49
CA ALA A 212 -18.48 -18.18 -13.67
C ALA A 212 -18.28 -19.29 -14.71
N LYS A 213 -17.38 -19.04 -15.66
CA LYS A 213 -16.97 -20.02 -16.65
C LYS A 213 -15.59 -20.55 -16.27
N VAL A 214 -15.53 -21.81 -15.86
CA VAL A 214 -14.31 -22.50 -15.43
C VAL A 214 -13.73 -23.27 -16.61
N ILE A 215 -12.47 -22.99 -16.94
CA ILE A 215 -11.74 -23.59 -18.05
C ILE A 215 -10.51 -24.29 -17.49
N ALA A 216 -10.45 -25.62 -17.59
CA ALA A 216 -9.32 -26.42 -17.14
C ALA A 216 -9.28 -27.76 -17.86
N ASN A 217 -8.10 -28.36 -18.02
CA ASN A 217 -7.90 -29.69 -18.62
C ASN A 217 -8.57 -29.86 -19.98
N GLY A 218 -8.62 -28.78 -20.79
CA GLY A 218 -9.29 -28.78 -22.10
C GLY A 218 -10.82 -28.79 -22.03
N LYS A 219 -11.42 -28.74 -20.85
CA LYS A 219 -12.86 -28.70 -20.61
C LYS A 219 -13.30 -27.30 -20.17
N THR A 220 -14.58 -27.03 -20.39
CA THR A 220 -15.22 -25.79 -19.95
C THR A 220 -16.50 -26.14 -19.23
N ARG A 221 -16.70 -25.53 -18.05
CA ARG A 221 -17.97 -25.64 -17.31
C ARG A 221 -18.47 -24.26 -16.92
N GLU A 222 -19.76 -24.05 -17.12
CA GLU A 222 -20.45 -22.87 -16.61
C GLU A 222 -21.10 -23.18 -15.26
N LEU A 223 -21.00 -22.26 -14.32
CA LEU A 223 -21.67 -22.27 -13.03
C LEU A 223 -22.44 -20.96 -12.89
N VAL A 224 -23.63 -21.02 -12.31
CA VAL A 224 -24.47 -19.84 -12.11
C VAL A 224 -24.69 -19.55 -10.63
N ARG A 225 -24.91 -18.30 -10.29
CA ARG A 225 -25.43 -17.92 -8.98
C ARG A 225 -26.92 -18.13 -8.96
N GLY A 226 -27.39 -19.07 -8.16
CA GLY A 226 -28.78 -19.43 -7.93
C GLY A 226 -29.10 -19.52 -6.46
N GLY A 227 -30.18 -20.22 -6.15
CA GLY A 227 -30.66 -20.55 -4.82
C GLY A 227 -32.02 -19.97 -4.49
N PRO A 228 -32.83 -20.70 -3.71
CA PRO A 228 -34.13 -20.25 -3.25
C PRO A 228 -33.98 -19.13 -2.21
N ASP A 229 -34.97 -18.24 -2.13
CA ASP A 229 -35.20 -17.28 -1.06
C ASP A 229 -33.98 -16.40 -0.65
N GLY A 230 -33.20 -15.95 -1.67
CA GLY A 230 -32.07 -15.04 -1.42
C GLY A 230 -30.79 -15.71 -0.93
N LYS A 231 -30.75 -17.03 -0.80
CA LYS A 231 -29.51 -17.78 -0.59
C LYS A 231 -28.72 -17.80 -1.88
N ARG A 232 -27.50 -17.29 -1.81
CA ARG A 232 -26.58 -17.31 -2.97
C ARG A 232 -25.74 -18.58 -2.93
N ILE A 233 -26.04 -19.50 -3.86
CA ILE A 233 -25.28 -20.74 -4.05
C ILE A 233 -24.66 -20.75 -5.44
N TRP A 234 -23.62 -21.54 -5.62
CA TRP A 234 -23.16 -21.95 -6.94
C TRP A 234 -23.95 -23.18 -7.38
N ALA A 235 -24.46 -23.16 -8.60
CA ALA A 235 -25.33 -24.18 -9.14
C ALA A 235 -25.00 -24.46 -10.60
N ASP A 236 -25.47 -25.61 -11.11
CA ASP A 236 -25.46 -25.89 -12.51
C ASP A 236 -26.54 -25.04 -13.22
N PRO A 237 -26.31 -24.53 -14.44
CA PRO A 237 -27.31 -23.77 -15.19
C PRO A 237 -28.64 -24.49 -15.41
N SER A 238 -28.65 -25.82 -15.44
CA SER A 238 -29.85 -26.65 -15.63
C SER A 238 -30.69 -26.80 -14.36
N ASP A 239 -30.10 -26.60 -13.16
CA ASP A 239 -30.82 -26.72 -11.87
C ASP A 239 -30.29 -25.64 -10.90
N LYS A 240 -30.80 -24.42 -11.06
CA LYS A 240 -30.32 -23.23 -10.33
C LYS A 240 -30.65 -23.22 -8.84
N ASP A 241 -31.62 -24.04 -8.43
CA ASP A 241 -32.06 -24.10 -7.03
C ASP A 241 -31.31 -25.15 -6.22
N LYS A 242 -30.50 -26.00 -6.88
CA LYS A 242 -29.71 -27.04 -6.27
C LYS A 242 -28.24 -26.64 -6.20
N ALA A 243 -27.72 -26.59 -4.98
CA ALA A 243 -26.30 -26.26 -4.76
C ALA A 243 -25.34 -27.30 -5.35
N ASP A 244 -24.36 -26.85 -6.12
CA ASP A 244 -23.15 -27.63 -6.39
C ASP A 244 -22.11 -27.35 -5.29
N GLU A 245 -22.17 -28.15 -4.23
CA GLU A 245 -21.28 -27.98 -3.08
C GLU A 245 -19.80 -28.19 -3.46
N THR A 246 -19.51 -29.08 -4.40
CA THR A 246 -18.14 -29.33 -4.86
C THR A 246 -17.56 -28.07 -5.53
N ALA A 247 -18.29 -27.50 -6.49
CA ALA A 247 -17.87 -26.29 -7.18
C ALA A 247 -17.84 -25.08 -6.24
N GLY A 248 -18.86 -24.94 -5.38
CA GLY A 248 -18.94 -23.85 -4.41
C GLY A 248 -17.77 -23.83 -3.42
N ASN A 249 -17.44 -24.99 -2.84
CA ASN A 249 -16.32 -25.14 -1.92
C ASN A 249 -14.97 -24.92 -2.61
N TRP A 250 -14.84 -25.37 -3.86
CA TRP A 250 -13.62 -25.15 -4.64
C TRP A 250 -13.42 -23.68 -4.99
N LEU A 251 -14.44 -22.96 -5.45
CA LEU A 251 -14.38 -21.51 -5.69
C LEU A 251 -14.06 -20.74 -4.41
N ALA A 252 -14.61 -21.13 -3.27
CA ALA A 252 -14.30 -20.54 -1.99
C ALA A 252 -12.81 -20.77 -1.55
N LYS A 253 -12.14 -21.82 -2.02
CA LYS A 253 -10.70 -21.99 -1.83
C LYS A 253 -9.90 -20.98 -2.67
N ILE A 254 -10.32 -20.72 -3.90
CA ILE A 254 -9.72 -19.71 -4.79
C ILE A 254 -9.81 -18.34 -4.17
N ASP A 255 -10.97 -17.93 -3.68
CA ASP A 255 -11.18 -16.61 -3.03
C ASP A 255 -10.29 -16.39 -1.80
N ARG A 256 -9.81 -17.46 -1.17
CA ARG A 256 -8.93 -17.43 0.00
C ARG A 256 -7.45 -17.38 -0.34
N LEU A 257 -7.06 -17.56 -1.59
CA LEU A 257 -5.65 -17.44 -1.97
C LEU A 257 -5.14 -16.04 -1.64
N LYS A 258 -3.94 -15.98 -1.08
CA LYS A 258 -3.27 -14.72 -0.76
C LYS A 258 -1.95 -14.64 -1.49
N VAL A 259 -1.74 -13.50 -2.13
CA VAL A 259 -0.47 -13.17 -2.79
C VAL A 259 0.57 -12.83 -1.73
N SER A 260 1.75 -13.44 -1.84
CA SER A 260 2.91 -13.18 -0.98
C SER A 260 3.91 -12.23 -1.62
N GLU A 261 4.07 -12.30 -2.92
CA GLU A 261 4.96 -11.46 -3.72
C GLU A 261 4.45 -11.38 -5.16
N TYR A 262 4.89 -10.37 -5.91
CA TYR A 262 4.55 -10.20 -7.31
C TYR A 262 5.77 -10.31 -8.21
N ALA A 263 5.55 -10.78 -9.45
CA ALA A 263 6.50 -10.76 -10.53
C ALA A 263 5.98 -9.89 -11.68
N ALA A 264 6.86 -9.06 -12.22
CA ALA A 264 6.51 -8.17 -13.34
C ALA A 264 6.22 -8.95 -14.64
N GLN A 265 6.76 -10.16 -14.75
CA GLN A 265 6.59 -11.04 -15.92
C GLN A 265 6.03 -12.38 -15.49
N ALA A 266 5.35 -13.05 -16.44
CA ALA A 266 4.90 -14.42 -16.23
C ALA A 266 6.08 -15.33 -15.83
N PRO A 267 5.88 -16.28 -14.92
CA PRO A 267 6.92 -17.27 -14.59
C PRO A 267 7.34 -18.03 -15.84
N GLU A 268 8.65 -18.18 -16.03
CA GLU A 268 9.18 -18.89 -17.20
C GLU A 268 8.69 -20.35 -17.23
N GLY A 269 8.29 -20.83 -18.41
CA GLY A 269 7.79 -22.18 -18.60
C GLY A 269 6.54 -22.55 -17.81
N HIS A 270 5.73 -21.54 -17.40
CA HIS A 270 4.50 -21.79 -16.65
C HIS A 270 3.44 -22.51 -17.47
N THR A 271 2.61 -23.28 -16.79
CA THR A 271 1.42 -23.93 -17.36
C THR A 271 0.18 -23.44 -16.65
N VAL A 272 -0.83 -23.00 -17.40
CA VAL A 272 -2.12 -22.60 -16.85
C VAL A 272 -2.86 -23.83 -16.34
N VAL A 273 -3.15 -23.85 -15.04
CA VAL A 273 -3.89 -24.91 -14.35
C VAL A 273 -5.40 -24.71 -14.53
N VAL A 274 -5.86 -23.50 -14.30
CA VAL A 274 -7.25 -23.11 -14.45
C VAL A 274 -7.37 -21.64 -14.79
N ARG A 275 -8.37 -21.32 -15.64
CA ARG A 275 -8.84 -19.98 -15.90
C ARG A 275 -10.33 -19.90 -15.56
N ILE A 276 -10.73 -18.84 -14.86
CA ILE A 276 -12.11 -18.56 -14.54
C ILE A 276 -12.47 -17.19 -15.12
N GLU A 277 -13.60 -17.11 -15.83
CA GLU A 277 -14.17 -15.85 -16.30
C GLU A 277 -15.43 -15.57 -15.49
N TYR A 278 -15.46 -14.44 -14.78
CA TYR A 278 -16.62 -14.02 -14.00
C TYR A 278 -17.50 -13.08 -14.84
N LEU A 279 -18.80 -13.36 -14.83
CA LEU A 279 -19.79 -12.65 -15.59
C LEU A 279 -20.80 -11.96 -14.66
N GLY A 280 -21.15 -10.72 -14.99
CA GLY A 280 -22.18 -9.92 -14.33
C GLY A 280 -23.35 -9.60 -15.25
N GLY A 281 -24.26 -8.71 -14.82
CA GLY A 281 -25.41 -8.29 -15.62
C GLY A 281 -25.05 -7.69 -16.98
N PRO A 282 -24.07 -6.79 -17.06
CA PRO A 282 -23.66 -6.12 -18.31
C PRO A 282 -22.56 -6.86 -19.10
N GLY A 283 -22.07 -8.03 -18.65
CA GLY A 283 -21.00 -8.78 -19.34
C GLY A 283 -19.89 -9.27 -18.43
N THR A 284 -18.67 -9.39 -18.96
CA THR A 284 -17.51 -9.88 -18.21
C THR A 284 -17.07 -8.85 -17.15
N LEU A 285 -17.07 -9.28 -15.89
CA LEU A 285 -16.55 -8.51 -14.75
C LEU A 285 -15.03 -8.58 -14.71
N GLY A 286 -14.48 -9.80 -14.76
CA GLY A 286 -13.07 -10.04 -14.67
C GLY A 286 -12.70 -11.50 -14.87
N PHE A 287 -11.46 -11.84 -14.53
CA PHE A 287 -10.95 -13.18 -14.65
C PHE A 287 -10.01 -13.54 -13.49
N PHE A 288 -9.85 -14.82 -13.26
CA PHE A 288 -8.83 -15.41 -12.42
C PHE A 288 -8.08 -16.46 -13.22
N GLU A 289 -6.76 -16.47 -13.12
CA GLU A 289 -5.90 -17.48 -13.73
C GLU A 289 -4.91 -18.00 -12.68
N LEU A 290 -4.86 -19.33 -12.53
CA LEU A 290 -3.86 -20.01 -11.72
C LEU A 290 -2.88 -20.70 -12.66
N ALA A 291 -1.60 -20.40 -12.51
CA ALA A 291 -0.52 -21.02 -13.25
C ALA A 291 0.46 -21.70 -12.32
N LYS A 292 1.05 -22.79 -12.81
CA LYS A 292 2.12 -23.55 -12.17
C LYS A 292 3.41 -23.27 -12.91
N GLY A 293 4.43 -22.78 -12.20
CA GLY A 293 5.75 -22.55 -12.75
C GLY A 293 6.49 -23.85 -13.05
N ALA A 294 7.52 -23.79 -13.87
CA ALA A 294 8.44 -24.92 -14.05
C ALA A 294 9.14 -25.23 -12.72
N PRO A 295 9.48 -26.50 -12.45
CA PRO A 295 10.32 -26.86 -11.32
C PRO A 295 11.69 -26.17 -11.41
N VAL A 296 12.10 -25.48 -10.34
CA VAL A 296 13.38 -24.73 -10.33
C VAL A 296 14.59 -25.67 -10.35
N ALA A 297 14.47 -26.86 -9.78
CA ALA A 297 15.49 -27.92 -9.80
C ALA A 297 14.82 -29.29 -9.67
N SER A 298 15.57 -30.36 -10.03
CA SER A 298 15.09 -31.73 -9.86
C SER A 298 14.74 -32.02 -8.39
N GLY A 299 13.50 -32.43 -8.14
CA GLY A 299 12.96 -32.71 -6.80
C GLY A 299 12.38 -31.53 -6.04
N GLN A 300 12.48 -30.31 -6.54
CA GLN A 300 11.76 -29.18 -5.98
C GLN A 300 10.34 -29.10 -6.53
N LYS A 301 9.42 -28.72 -5.66
CA LYS A 301 8.04 -28.46 -6.05
C LYS A 301 7.95 -27.13 -6.83
N SER A 302 7.04 -27.10 -7.80
CA SER A 302 6.75 -25.90 -8.57
C SER A 302 6.06 -24.81 -7.72
N ASP A 303 6.39 -23.58 -7.98
CA ASP A 303 5.64 -22.44 -7.45
C ASP A 303 4.32 -22.24 -8.22
N TYR A 304 3.34 -21.64 -7.54
CA TYR A 304 2.06 -21.29 -8.13
C TYR A 304 1.86 -19.78 -8.12
N TRP A 305 1.25 -19.31 -9.17
CA TRP A 305 1.05 -17.89 -9.43
C TRP A 305 -0.38 -17.64 -9.87
N ILE A 306 -0.93 -16.50 -9.48
CA ILE A 306 -2.23 -16.04 -9.94
C ILE A 306 -2.13 -14.73 -10.71
N LEU A 307 -3.01 -14.57 -11.70
CA LEU A 307 -3.22 -13.33 -12.41
C LEU A 307 -4.71 -13.03 -12.43
N THR A 308 -5.08 -11.80 -12.14
CA THR A 308 -6.46 -11.32 -12.21
C THR A 308 -6.53 -9.99 -12.98
N GLU A 309 -7.72 -9.56 -13.34
CA GLU A 309 -7.92 -8.25 -13.97
C GLU A 309 -7.52 -7.09 -13.04
N HIS A 310 -7.51 -7.33 -11.72
CA HIS A 310 -7.23 -6.31 -10.71
C HIS A 310 -5.76 -6.27 -10.28
N SER A 311 -5.10 -7.42 -10.28
CA SER A 311 -3.69 -7.49 -9.87
C SER A 311 -2.73 -6.98 -10.94
N HIS A 312 -3.07 -7.10 -12.22
CA HIS A 312 -2.25 -6.74 -13.40
C HIS A 312 -0.86 -7.40 -13.47
N LEU A 313 -0.40 -8.00 -12.37
CA LEU A 313 0.87 -8.70 -12.23
C LEU A 313 0.64 -10.12 -11.73
N TRP A 314 1.59 -11.01 -12.03
CA TRP A 314 1.58 -12.37 -11.51
C TRP A 314 1.92 -12.37 -10.01
N GLY A 315 0.99 -12.81 -9.20
CA GLY A 315 1.15 -12.93 -7.75
C GLY A 315 1.45 -14.35 -7.32
N LYS A 316 2.57 -14.57 -6.63
CA LYS A 316 2.92 -15.88 -6.03
C LYS A 316 1.99 -16.18 -4.86
N VAL A 317 1.49 -17.41 -4.79
CA VAL A 317 0.58 -17.88 -3.74
C VAL A 317 1.16 -19.05 -2.98
N TYR A 318 0.60 -19.34 -1.80
CA TYR A 318 1.03 -20.47 -0.99
C TYR A 318 0.78 -21.79 -1.73
N GLN A 319 1.85 -22.55 -1.91
CA GLN A 319 1.89 -23.77 -2.69
C GLN A 319 0.84 -24.80 -2.26
N VAL A 320 0.70 -25.08 -0.97
CA VAL A 320 -0.22 -26.11 -0.44
C VAL A 320 -1.67 -25.79 -0.84
N SER A 321 -2.09 -24.53 -0.76
CA SER A 321 -3.45 -24.12 -1.13
C SER A 321 -3.67 -24.24 -2.64
N ALA A 322 -2.68 -23.87 -3.44
CA ALA A 322 -2.76 -23.95 -4.89
C ALA A 322 -2.74 -25.40 -5.40
N GLU A 323 -1.92 -26.27 -4.79
CA GLU A 323 -1.91 -27.72 -5.09
C GLU A 323 -3.28 -28.37 -4.85
N GLN A 324 -4.00 -27.99 -3.79
CA GLN A 324 -5.35 -28.49 -3.54
C GLN A 324 -6.33 -28.04 -4.61
N ILE A 325 -6.21 -26.78 -5.09
CA ILE A 325 -7.07 -26.28 -6.18
C ILE A 325 -6.79 -27.05 -7.47
N GLU A 326 -5.51 -27.31 -7.81
CA GLU A 326 -5.12 -28.10 -8.97
C GLU A 326 -5.66 -29.55 -8.89
N GLN A 327 -5.56 -30.21 -7.72
CA GLN A 327 -6.04 -31.57 -7.52
C GLN A 327 -7.56 -31.68 -7.66
N ASP A 328 -8.29 -30.69 -7.13
CA ASP A 328 -9.75 -30.74 -7.09
C ASP A 328 -10.41 -30.27 -8.40
N VAL A 329 -9.69 -29.54 -9.27
CA VAL A 329 -10.28 -28.93 -10.48
C VAL A 329 -10.93 -29.95 -11.42
N GLY A 330 -10.37 -31.16 -11.52
CA GLY A 330 -10.95 -32.25 -12.33
C GLY A 330 -12.33 -32.69 -11.90
N SER A 331 -12.67 -32.54 -10.61
CA SER A 331 -14.00 -32.83 -10.07
C SER A 331 -15.03 -31.72 -10.37
N VAL A 332 -14.52 -30.50 -10.62
CA VAL A 332 -15.34 -29.32 -10.94
C VAL A 332 -15.68 -29.30 -12.44
N VAL A 333 -14.73 -29.53 -13.33
CA VAL A 333 -14.92 -29.50 -14.79
C VAL A 333 -15.27 -30.89 -15.38
N LYS A 334 -16.27 -31.53 -14.82
CA LYS A 334 -16.68 -32.86 -15.24
C LYS A 334 -17.23 -32.92 -16.68
#